data_220028d92e3203a65ee28ea8c92010a5
#
_entry.id   220028d92e3203a65ee28ea8c92010a5
#
_cell.length_a   1.000
_cell.length_b   1.000
_cell.length_c   1.000
_cell.angle_alpha   90.00
_cell.angle_beta   90.00
_cell.angle_gamma   90.00
#
_symmetry.space_group_name_H-M   'P 1'
#
loop_
_entity.id
_entity.type
_entity.pdbx_description
1 polymer ?
#
loop_
_entity_poly.entity_id
_entity_poly.type
_entity_poly.pdbx_seq_one_letter_code
_entity_poly.pdbx_strand_id
1 'polypeptide(L)' 'MNGARESNAALLAALVGGVADCACDVAVCPPFPYLGQVADLLAGSKVTLGAQTLSEHAAGAFTGEVAGAMLAEFGC' A
#
# COMPACT_ATOMS: atom_id res chain seq x y z
N MET A 1 13.50 -0.13 -0.62
CA MET A 1 13.01 0.07 0.77
C MET A 1 13.17 1.53 1.14
N ASN A 2 12.09 2.29 1.09
CA ASN A 2 12.07 3.72 1.43
C ASN A 2 10.79 4.03 2.20
N GLY A 3 10.80 5.12 2.95
CA GLY A 3 9.63 5.65 3.62
C GLY A 3 9.86 5.93 5.09
N ALA A 4 9.08 6.87 5.57
CA ALA A 4 8.85 7.20 6.97
C ALA A 4 7.42 7.73 7.06
N ARG A 5 6.80 7.66 8.22
CA ARG A 5 5.37 8.06 8.36
C ARG A 5 5.10 9.48 7.86
N GLU A 6 5.99 10.40 8.20
CA GLU A 6 5.86 11.82 7.82
C GLU A 6 6.01 12.02 6.30
N SER A 7 7.09 11.44 5.71
CA SER A 7 7.32 11.55 4.27
C SER A 7 6.27 10.81 3.44
N ASN A 8 5.76 9.68 3.93
CA ASN A 8 4.66 8.97 3.29
C ASN A 8 3.39 9.84 3.25
N ALA A 9 3.03 10.48 4.38
CA ALA A 9 1.85 11.33 4.44
C ALA A 9 1.96 12.51 3.46
N ALA A 10 3.11 13.18 3.40
CA ALA A 10 3.35 14.28 2.48
C ALA A 10 3.29 13.83 1.00
N LEU A 11 3.94 12.71 0.68
CA LEU A 11 3.93 12.14 -0.67
C LEU A 11 2.52 11.78 -1.12
N LEU A 12 1.75 11.09 -0.28
CA LEU A 12 0.41 10.63 -0.65
C LEU A 12 -0.59 11.77 -0.76
N ALA A 13 -0.48 12.80 0.09
CA ALA A 13 -1.31 14.01 -0.05
C ALA A 13 -1.09 14.68 -1.40
N ALA A 14 0.18 14.82 -1.82
CA ALA A 14 0.52 15.39 -3.12
C ALA A 14 0.07 14.48 -4.28
N LEU A 15 0.25 13.16 -4.17
CA LEU A 15 -0.13 12.20 -5.18
C LEU A 15 -1.64 12.17 -5.40
N VAL A 16 -2.42 12.02 -4.34
CA VAL A 16 -3.89 11.97 -4.41
C VAL A 16 -4.46 13.22 -5.07
N GLY A 17 -3.96 14.41 -4.68
CA GLY A 17 -4.36 15.66 -5.33
C GLY A 17 -3.91 15.78 -6.77
N GLY A 18 -2.69 15.32 -7.09
CA GLY A 18 -2.09 15.45 -8.41
C GLY A 18 -2.67 14.49 -9.46
N VAL A 19 -3.25 13.36 -9.05
CA VAL A 19 -3.81 12.35 -9.98
C VAL A 19 -5.33 12.34 -10.07
N ALA A 20 -6.02 13.24 -9.36
CA ALA A 20 -7.48 13.27 -9.29
C ALA A 20 -8.15 13.31 -10.69
N ASP A 21 -7.57 14.06 -11.62
CA ASP A 21 -8.06 14.22 -13.00
C ASP A 21 -7.26 13.37 -14.02
N CYS A 22 -6.37 12.50 -13.55
CA CYS A 22 -5.58 11.62 -14.41
C CYS A 22 -6.47 10.55 -15.05
N ALA A 23 -6.25 10.24 -16.32
CA ALA A 23 -6.97 9.19 -17.04
C ALA A 23 -6.38 7.79 -16.81
N CYS A 24 -5.23 7.69 -16.16
CA CYS A 24 -4.55 6.42 -15.86
C CYS A 24 -5.05 5.82 -14.54
N ASP A 25 -4.91 4.50 -14.43
CA ASP A 25 -4.94 3.82 -13.14
C ASP A 25 -3.62 4.06 -12.40
N VAL A 26 -3.69 4.36 -11.12
CA VAL A 26 -2.52 4.63 -10.28
C VAL A 26 -2.56 3.73 -9.05
N ALA A 27 -1.46 3.06 -8.79
CA ALA A 27 -1.29 2.21 -7.62
C ALA A 27 0.00 2.56 -6.87
N VAL A 28 -0.01 2.41 -5.56
CA VAL A 28 1.19 2.54 -4.72
C VAL A 28 1.42 1.26 -3.94
N CYS A 29 2.68 0.86 -3.84
CA CYS A 29 3.10 -0.36 -3.15
C CYS A 29 4.11 -0.03 -2.05
N PRO A 30 3.64 0.34 -0.84
CA PRO A 30 4.53 0.67 0.26
C PRO A 30 5.16 -0.58 0.88
N PRO A 31 6.28 -0.44 1.61
CA PRO A 31 6.77 -1.49 2.49
C PRO A 31 5.72 -1.92 3.53
N PHE A 32 5.74 -3.18 3.94
CA PHE A 32 4.76 -3.75 4.87
C PHE A 32 4.47 -2.92 6.13
N PRO A 33 5.48 -2.32 6.82
CA PRO A 33 5.23 -1.52 8.03
C PRO A 33 4.31 -0.31 7.82
N TYR A 34 4.13 0.12 6.57
CA TYR A 34 3.34 1.31 6.22
C TYR A 34 2.01 0.98 5.53
N LEU A 35 1.68 -0.30 5.33
CA LEU A 35 0.43 -0.69 4.65
C LEU A 35 -0.81 -0.08 5.32
N GLY A 36 -0.93 -0.20 6.64
CA GLY A 36 -2.07 0.37 7.37
C GLY A 36 -2.16 1.89 7.22
N GLN A 37 -1.04 2.61 7.38
CA GLN A 37 -0.99 4.05 7.18
C GLN A 37 -1.43 4.45 5.77
N VAL A 38 -0.91 3.75 4.76
CA VAL A 38 -1.19 4.08 3.36
C VAL A 38 -2.63 3.74 3.00
N ALA A 39 -3.17 2.62 3.47
CA ALA A 39 -4.57 2.26 3.30
C ALA A 39 -5.51 3.38 3.80
N ASP A 40 -5.25 3.88 5.02
CA ASP A 40 -6.03 4.98 5.60
C ASP A 40 -5.92 6.27 4.78
N LEU A 41 -4.72 6.64 4.33
CA LEU A 41 -4.47 7.85 3.56
C LEU A 41 -5.05 7.80 2.14
N LEU A 42 -5.20 6.61 1.56
CA LEU A 42 -5.77 6.42 0.22
C LEU A 42 -7.30 6.27 0.24
N ALA A 43 -7.92 6.13 1.39
CA ALA A 43 -9.36 5.94 1.52
C ALA A 43 -10.14 7.06 0.81
N GLY A 44 -11.09 6.68 -0.06
CA GLY A 44 -11.87 7.62 -0.86
C GLY A 44 -11.16 8.24 -2.06
N SER A 45 -9.89 7.92 -2.30
CA SER A 45 -9.15 8.33 -3.51
C SER A 45 -9.27 7.30 -4.62
N LYS A 46 -8.84 7.66 -5.83
CA LYS A 46 -8.75 6.73 -6.97
C LYS A 46 -7.44 5.95 -7.02
N VAL A 47 -6.51 6.23 -6.10
CA VAL A 47 -5.24 5.52 -6.01
C VAL A 47 -5.46 4.19 -5.29
N THR A 48 -5.01 3.11 -5.89
CA THR A 48 -5.13 1.77 -5.31
C THR A 48 -3.89 1.40 -4.50
N LEU A 49 -4.10 0.52 -3.53
CA LEU A 49 -3.03 -0.02 -2.70
C LEU A 49 -2.55 -1.36 -3.26
N GLY A 50 -1.27 -1.57 -3.27
CA GLY A 50 -0.64 -2.86 -3.52
C GLY A 50 0.41 -3.16 -2.47
N ALA A 51 1.01 -4.34 -2.53
CA ALA A 51 2.17 -4.70 -1.73
C ALA A 51 3.39 -4.88 -2.63
N GLN A 52 4.59 -4.79 -2.05
CA GLN A 52 5.84 -4.96 -2.80
C GLN A 52 6.14 -6.43 -3.10
N THR A 53 5.79 -7.31 -2.18
CA THR A 53 5.94 -8.77 -2.30
C THR A 53 4.82 -9.48 -1.54
N LEU A 54 4.68 -10.77 -1.78
CA LEU A 54 3.86 -11.66 -0.95
C LEU A 54 4.51 -13.06 -0.91
N SER A 55 4.19 -13.85 0.11
CA SER A 55 4.62 -15.24 0.19
C SER A 55 3.82 -16.10 -0.79
N GLU A 56 4.47 -17.10 -1.37
CA GLU A 56 3.80 -18.16 -2.13
C GLU A 56 2.97 -19.11 -1.24
N HIS A 57 3.22 -19.07 0.08
CA HIS A 57 2.54 -19.90 1.07
C HIS A 57 1.34 -19.19 1.67
N ALA A 58 0.23 -19.90 1.79
CA ALA A 58 -0.99 -19.34 2.37
C ALA A 58 -0.92 -19.20 3.91
N ALA A 59 -0.17 -20.08 4.56
CA ALA A 59 0.04 -20.11 6.02
C ALA A 59 1.22 -21.02 6.35
N GLY A 60 1.72 -20.93 7.59
CA GLY A 60 2.78 -21.80 8.09
C GLY A 60 3.87 -21.06 8.84
N ALA A 61 4.92 -21.77 9.22
CA ALA A 61 6.06 -21.24 9.96
C ALA A 61 7.07 -20.52 9.05
N PHE A 62 6.61 -19.54 8.29
CA PHE A 62 7.41 -18.73 7.38
C PHE A 62 7.64 -17.35 7.98
N THR A 63 8.36 -17.31 9.10
CA THR A 63 8.61 -16.09 9.87
C THR A 63 9.22 -14.99 9.03
N GLY A 64 8.61 -13.82 9.03
CA GLY A 64 9.04 -12.66 8.23
C GLY A 64 8.34 -12.55 6.87
N GLU A 65 7.61 -13.58 6.42
CA GLU A 65 6.80 -13.52 5.21
C GLU A 65 5.36 -13.08 5.50
N VAL A 66 4.69 -12.59 4.48
CA VAL A 66 3.30 -12.12 4.55
C VAL A 66 2.48 -12.83 3.48
N ALA A 67 1.43 -13.52 3.89
CA ALA A 67 0.53 -14.23 2.99
C ALA A 67 -0.39 -13.29 2.21
N GLY A 68 -0.77 -13.69 1.00
CA GLY A 68 -1.68 -12.90 0.15
C GLY A 68 -3.02 -12.57 0.82
N ALA A 69 -3.58 -13.52 1.59
CA ALA A 69 -4.82 -13.28 2.32
C ALA A 69 -4.71 -12.15 3.36
N MET A 70 -3.54 -12.02 4.01
CA MET A 70 -3.28 -10.92 4.96
C MET A 70 -3.22 -9.57 4.24
N LEU A 71 -2.64 -9.53 3.05
CA LEU A 71 -2.57 -8.31 2.24
C LEU A 71 -3.96 -7.89 1.72
N ALA A 72 -4.79 -8.85 1.36
CA ALA A 72 -6.16 -8.60 0.92
C ALA A 72 -7.02 -7.92 2.00
N GLU A 73 -6.75 -8.16 3.28
CA GLU A 73 -7.42 -7.47 4.40
C GLU A 73 -7.14 -5.97 4.42
N PHE A 74 -6.02 -5.52 3.83
CA PHE A 74 -5.69 -4.10 3.65
C PHE A 74 -6.24 -3.51 2.35
N GLY A 75 -6.88 -4.33 1.51
CA GLY A 75 -7.39 -3.89 0.20
C GLY A 75 -6.34 -3.91 -0.92
N CYS A 76 -5.25 -4.65 -0.73
CA CYS A 76 -4.24 -4.83 -1.78
C CYS A 76 -4.77 -5.68 -2.93
#